data_7786ea0f6ab47502047cb69be884b627
#
_entry.id   7786ea0f6ab47502047cb69be884b627
#
_cell.length_a   1.000
_cell.length_b   1.000
_cell.length_c   1.000
_cell.angle_alpha   90.00
_cell.angle_beta   90.00
_cell.angle_gamma   90.00
#
_symmetry.space_group_name_H-M   'P 1'
#
loop_
_entity.id
_entity.type
_entity.pdbx_description
1 polymer ?
#
loop_
_entity_poly.entity_id
_entity_poly.type
_entity_poly.pdbx_seq_one_letter_code
_entity_poly.pdbx_strand_id
1 'polypeptide(L)'
;MKVVIIDNYDSFTYNLAHLVKELGVDVTVYRNDQFQLRELEPFDKIILSPGPGIPSEAGLLMDVIRKYAGIKPMLGVCLGHQAIGEAFGAKLTNLKEVYHGVATPCTQFGIDRIFQGMEKRIEIGRYHSWVVDRTNFPECLDVTAVSDDGCIMGLKHKNYDIHGIQFHPESVLTPEGKTIVKNFLEL
;
A
#
# COMPACT_ATOMS: atom_id res chain seq x y z
N MET A 1 -7.11 -17.75 7.35
CA MET A 1 -7.12 -16.44 6.66
C MET A 1 -6.57 -16.64 5.26
N LYS A 2 -7.27 -16.14 4.27
CA LYS A 2 -6.89 -16.17 2.85
C LYS A 2 -6.66 -14.75 2.37
N VAL A 3 -5.48 -14.47 1.83
CA VAL A 3 -5.11 -13.15 1.33
C VAL A 3 -4.88 -13.23 -0.17
N VAL A 4 -5.40 -12.25 -0.92
CA VAL A 4 -5.08 -12.08 -2.32
C VAL A 4 -4.18 -10.86 -2.51
N ILE A 5 -3.17 -11.01 -3.34
CA ILE A 5 -2.35 -9.89 -3.81
C ILE A 5 -2.73 -9.61 -5.26
N ILE A 6 -3.12 -8.38 -5.53
CA ILE A 6 -3.32 -7.91 -6.89
C ILE A 6 -1.97 -7.46 -7.41
N ASP A 7 -1.43 -8.22 -8.38
CA ASP A 7 -0.13 -7.98 -8.98
C ASP A 7 -0.24 -6.95 -10.09
N ASN A 8 0.34 -5.78 -9.89
CA ASN A 8 0.39 -4.71 -10.87
C ASN A 8 1.61 -4.82 -11.81
N TYR A 9 2.03 -6.06 -12.13
CA TYR A 9 3.17 -6.35 -13.01
C TYR A 9 4.48 -5.78 -12.47
N ASP A 10 4.70 -5.99 -11.18
CA ASP A 10 5.88 -5.51 -10.46
C ASP A 10 6.82 -6.65 -10.09
N SER A 11 8.12 -6.41 -10.22
CA SER A 11 9.15 -7.40 -9.87
C SER A 11 9.18 -7.72 -8.36
N PHE A 12 8.69 -6.83 -7.50
CA PHE A 12 8.64 -7.03 -6.05
C PHE A 12 7.38 -7.74 -5.55
N THR A 13 6.40 -8.02 -6.40
CA THR A 13 5.15 -8.68 -5.99
C THR A 13 5.39 -10.01 -5.31
N TYR A 14 6.30 -10.83 -5.84
CA TYR A 14 6.60 -12.14 -5.25
C TYR A 14 7.38 -12.04 -3.94
N ASN A 15 8.19 -11.00 -3.74
CA ASN A 15 8.82 -10.72 -2.46
C ASN A 15 7.76 -10.39 -1.40
N LEU A 16 6.74 -9.62 -1.78
CA LEU A 16 5.61 -9.32 -0.92
C LEU A 16 4.79 -10.58 -0.60
N ALA A 17 4.52 -11.42 -1.59
CA ALA A 17 3.85 -12.71 -1.40
C ALA A 17 4.65 -13.63 -0.47
N HIS A 18 5.97 -13.67 -0.64
CA HIS A 18 6.86 -14.45 0.21
C HIS A 18 6.80 -13.98 1.66
N LEU A 19 6.82 -12.67 1.88
CA LEU A 19 6.69 -12.08 3.22
C LEU A 19 5.38 -12.49 3.90
N VAL A 20 4.26 -12.49 3.18
CA VAL A 20 2.96 -12.95 3.69
C VAL A 20 3.00 -14.45 4.04
N LYS A 21 3.60 -15.27 3.18
CA LYS A 21 3.77 -16.71 3.44
C LYS A 21 4.63 -16.99 4.67
N GLU A 22 5.72 -16.24 4.85
CA GLU A 22 6.58 -16.37 6.04
C GLU A 22 5.81 -16.09 7.35
N LEU A 23 4.76 -15.29 7.28
CA LEU A 23 3.87 -15.01 8.40
C LEU A 23 2.82 -16.12 8.63
N GLY A 24 2.87 -17.20 7.84
CA GLY A 24 1.97 -18.35 7.99
C GLY A 24 0.59 -18.17 7.35
N VAL A 25 0.43 -17.20 6.47
CA VAL A 25 -0.85 -16.89 5.85
C VAL A 25 -0.91 -17.43 4.43
N ASP A 26 -2.07 -18.01 4.06
CA ASP A 26 -2.35 -18.48 2.70
C ASP A 26 -2.53 -17.27 1.76
N VAL A 27 -1.70 -17.20 0.71
CA VAL A 27 -1.70 -16.08 -0.22
C VAL A 27 -1.81 -16.56 -1.66
N THR A 28 -2.68 -15.90 -2.42
CA THR A 28 -2.87 -16.09 -3.86
C THR A 28 -2.49 -14.78 -4.58
N VAL A 29 -1.86 -14.88 -5.72
CA VAL A 29 -1.47 -13.73 -6.54
C VAL A 29 -2.27 -13.75 -7.83
N TYR A 30 -3.01 -12.68 -8.10
CA TYR A 30 -3.72 -12.46 -9.36
C TYR A 30 -3.15 -11.23 -10.07
N ARG A 31 -2.81 -11.35 -11.33
CA ARG A 31 -2.44 -10.20 -12.16
C ARG A 31 -3.65 -9.29 -12.34
N ASN A 32 -3.42 -7.98 -12.33
CA ASN A 32 -4.47 -6.96 -12.26
C ASN A 32 -5.47 -6.96 -13.42
N ASP A 33 -5.21 -7.68 -14.49
CA ASP A 33 -6.05 -7.80 -15.69
C ASP A 33 -6.47 -9.25 -16.02
N GLN A 34 -6.20 -10.20 -15.11
CA GLN A 34 -6.41 -11.63 -15.37
C GLN A 34 -7.32 -12.31 -14.33
N PHE A 35 -8.36 -11.63 -13.92
CA PHE A 35 -9.41 -12.17 -13.05
C PHE A 35 -10.73 -11.40 -13.25
N GLN A 36 -11.80 -11.93 -12.68
CA GLN A 36 -13.06 -11.21 -12.55
C GLN A 36 -13.20 -10.73 -11.11
N LEU A 37 -13.80 -9.55 -10.88
CA LEU A 37 -13.91 -8.96 -9.55
C LEU A 37 -14.55 -9.90 -8.52
N ARG A 38 -15.55 -10.70 -8.93
CA ARG A 38 -16.22 -11.69 -8.06
C ARG A 38 -15.28 -12.79 -7.55
N GLU A 39 -14.18 -13.05 -8.24
CA GLU A 39 -13.21 -14.07 -7.82
C GLU A 39 -12.45 -13.67 -6.56
N LEU A 40 -12.56 -12.40 -6.14
CA LEU A 40 -11.99 -11.93 -4.88
C LEU A 40 -12.88 -12.18 -3.67
N GLU A 41 -14.13 -12.59 -3.86
CA GLU A 41 -15.08 -12.81 -2.77
C GLU A 41 -14.62 -13.81 -1.70
N PRO A 42 -13.94 -14.93 -2.05
CA PRO A 42 -13.49 -15.91 -1.06
C PRO A 42 -12.32 -15.44 -0.17
N PHE A 43 -11.67 -14.32 -0.50
CA PHE A 43 -10.52 -13.83 0.24
C PHE A 43 -10.93 -12.92 1.40
N ASP A 44 -10.19 -13.02 2.50
CA ASP A 44 -10.45 -12.23 3.70
C ASP A 44 -9.86 -10.82 3.61
N LYS A 45 -8.69 -10.68 3.00
CA LYS A 45 -7.96 -9.40 2.85
C LYS A 45 -7.33 -9.28 1.47
N ILE A 46 -7.16 -8.02 1.04
CA ILE A 46 -6.58 -7.67 -0.25
C ILE A 46 -5.32 -6.84 -0.05
N ILE A 47 -4.24 -7.22 -0.73
CA ILE A 47 -3.03 -6.40 -0.83
C ILE A 47 -2.89 -5.94 -2.27
N LEU A 48 -2.68 -4.65 -2.47
CA LEU A 48 -2.49 -4.03 -3.78
C LEU A 48 -1.00 -3.77 -3.96
N SER A 49 -0.38 -4.47 -4.91
CA SER A 49 1.08 -4.46 -5.07
C SER A 49 1.62 -3.15 -5.60
N PRO A 50 2.95 -2.93 -5.47
CA PRO A 50 3.64 -1.97 -6.31
C PRO A 50 3.41 -2.23 -7.80
N GLY A 51 3.77 -1.29 -8.65
CA GLY A 51 3.69 -1.46 -10.08
C GLY A 51 4.19 -0.23 -10.83
N PRO A 52 4.42 -0.36 -12.14
CA PRO A 52 4.82 0.75 -13.00
C PRO A 52 3.64 1.66 -13.36
N GLY A 53 3.95 2.86 -13.83
CA GLY A 53 2.96 3.79 -14.36
C GLY A 53 2.13 4.45 -13.27
N ILE A 54 0.88 4.69 -13.60
CA ILE A 54 -0.12 5.33 -12.74
C ILE A 54 -1.32 4.41 -12.54
N PRO A 55 -2.12 4.59 -11.46
CA PRO A 55 -3.21 3.67 -11.13
C PRO A 55 -4.26 3.47 -12.22
N SER A 56 -4.58 4.50 -13.00
CA SER A 56 -5.57 4.41 -14.08
C SER A 56 -5.16 3.48 -15.22
N GLU A 57 -3.88 3.17 -15.35
CA GLU A 57 -3.31 2.26 -16.37
C GLU A 57 -3.13 0.83 -15.85
N ALA A 58 -3.50 0.56 -14.61
CA ALA A 58 -3.21 -0.70 -13.91
C ALA A 58 -4.40 -1.67 -13.91
N GLY A 59 -4.94 -1.99 -15.09
CA GLY A 59 -6.00 -2.99 -15.23
C GLY A 59 -7.20 -2.73 -14.34
N LEU A 60 -7.55 -3.70 -13.51
CA LEU A 60 -8.71 -3.66 -12.60
C LEU A 60 -8.40 -3.05 -11.22
N LEU A 61 -7.20 -2.51 -11.01
CA LEU A 61 -6.77 -2.00 -9.69
C LEU A 61 -7.80 -1.04 -9.06
N MET A 62 -8.22 -0.02 -9.81
CA MET A 62 -9.20 0.96 -9.32
C MET A 62 -10.57 0.33 -9.06
N ASP A 63 -10.99 -0.61 -9.90
CA ASP A 63 -12.27 -1.31 -9.76
C ASP A 63 -12.30 -2.20 -8.50
N VAL A 64 -11.18 -2.84 -8.16
CA VAL A 64 -11.04 -3.61 -6.92
C VAL A 64 -11.28 -2.71 -5.70
N ILE A 65 -10.64 -1.55 -5.67
CA ILE A 65 -10.80 -0.62 -4.54
C ILE A 65 -12.26 -0.17 -4.42
N ARG A 66 -12.86 0.25 -5.54
CA ARG A 66 -14.25 0.75 -5.55
C ARG A 66 -15.25 -0.33 -5.13
N LYS A 67 -15.06 -1.57 -5.59
CA LYS A 67 -15.97 -2.67 -5.27
C LYS A 67 -15.88 -3.11 -3.81
N TYR A 68 -14.67 -3.19 -3.27
CA TYR A 68 -14.44 -3.81 -1.96
C TYR A 68 -14.19 -2.82 -0.83
N ALA A 69 -14.20 -1.52 -1.09
CA ALA A 69 -14.12 -0.49 -0.05
C ALA A 69 -15.25 -0.66 0.98
N GLY A 70 -14.89 -0.73 2.26
CA GLY A 70 -15.85 -0.98 3.33
C GLY A 70 -16.32 -2.42 3.48
N ILE A 71 -15.89 -3.33 2.58
CA ILE A 71 -16.23 -4.76 2.62
C ILE A 71 -15.05 -5.62 3.05
N LYS A 72 -13.87 -5.34 2.52
CA LYS A 72 -12.64 -6.08 2.82
C LYS A 72 -11.52 -5.16 3.25
N PRO A 73 -10.73 -5.57 4.27
CA PRO A 73 -9.49 -4.86 4.59
C PRO A 73 -8.53 -4.82 3.40
N MET A 74 -7.89 -3.66 3.19
CA MET A 74 -6.94 -3.46 2.09
C MET A 74 -5.65 -2.82 2.57
N LEU A 75 -4.53 -3.28 2.03
CA LEU A 75 -3.23 -2.63 2.14
C LEU A 75 -2.71 -2.31 0.74
N GLY A 76 -2.55 -1.04 0.43
CA GLY A 76 -1.93 -0.58 -0.81
C GLY A 76 -0.45 -0.26 -0.62
N VAL A 77 0.39 -0.80 -1.49
CA VAL A 77 1.84 -0.58 -1.47
C VAL A 77 2.26 0.16 -2.74
N CYS A 78 2.93 1.29 -2.59
CA CYS A 78 3.44 2.12 -3.67
C CYS A 78 2.33 2.50 -4.67
N LEU A 79 2.25 1.86 -5.83
CA LEU A 79 1.14 2.08 -6.78
C LEU A 79 -0.23 1.81 -6.14
N GLY A 80 -0.35 0.78 -5.33
CA GLY A 80 -1.58 0.46 -4.59
C GLY A 80 -1.98 1.55 -3.60
N HIS A 81 -1.03 2.15 -2.92
CA HIS A 81 -1.24 3.32 -2.06
C HIS A 81 -1.73 4.53 -2.86
N GLN A 82 -1.10 4.81 -4.00
CA GLN A 82 -1.51 5.90 -4.89
C GLN A 82 -2.93 5.68 -5.42
N ALA A 83 -3.26 4.43 -5.76
CA ALA A 83 -4.59 4.05 -6.21
C ALA A 83 -5.66 4.28 -5.13
N ILE A 84 -5.36 3.95 -3.88
CA ILE A 84 -6.25 4.26 -2.74
C ILE A 84 -6.46 5.77 -2.64
N GLY A 85 -5.38 6.55 -2.68
CA GLY A 85 -5.48 8.01 -2.67
C GLY A 85 -6.43 8.52 -3.75
N GLU A 86 -6.22 8.13 -5.00
CA GLU A 86 -7.05 8.56 -6.13
C GLU A 86 -8.50 8.07 -6.04
N ALA A 87 -8.72 6.83 -5.59
CA ALA A 87 -10.06 6.27 -5.46
C ALA A 87 -10.94 7.08 -4.50
N PHE A 88 -10.36 7.72 -3.52
CA PHE A 88 -11.06 8.56 -2.53
C PHE A 88 -10.93 10.06 -2.79
N GLY A 89 -10.39 10.46 -3.94
CA GLY A 89 -10.42 11.85 -4.40
C GLY A 89 -9.10 12.62 -4.30
N ALA A 90 -8.01 12.00 -3.88
CA ALA A 90 -6.69 12.63 -3.90
C ALA A 90 -6.16 12.73 -5.34
N LYS A 91 -5.20 13.62 -5.52
CA LYS A 91 -4.44 13.76 -6.76
C LYS A 91 -3.03 13.20 -6.60
N LEU A 92 -2.39 12.84 -7.70
CA LEU A 92 -0.99 12.44 -7.73
C LEU A 92 -0.14 13.56 -8.32
N THR A 93 1.07 13.70 -7.78
CA THR A 93 2.07 14.65 -8.28
C THR A 93 3.33 13.88 -8.66
N ASN A 94 3.88 14.17 -9.84
CA ASN A 94 5.16 13.63 -10.27
C ASN A 94 6.29 14.48 -9.68
N LEU A 95 7.14 13.86 -8.87
CA LEU A 95 8.30 14.52 -8.29
C LEU A 95 9.39 14.76 -9.36
N LYS A 96 10.19 15.79 -9.16
CA LYS A 96 11.39 16.03 -10.00
C LYS A 96 12.46 14.96 -9.77
N GLU A 97 12.53 14.41 -8.55
CA GLU A 97 13.45 13.35 -8.20
C GLU A 97 12.79 11.99 -8.36
N VAL A 98 13.55 11.02 -8.85
CA VAL A 98 13.15 9.61 -8.91
C VAL A 98 13.87 8.87 -7.79
N TYR A 99 13.10 8.27 -6.89
CA TYR A 99 13.65 7.38 -5.87
C TYR A 99 13.71 5.97 -6.45
N HIS A 100 14.91 5.39 -6.48
CA HIS A 100 15.14 4.07 -7.04
C HIS A 100 16.03 3.25 -6.10
N GLY A 101 15.43 2.66 -5.07
CA GLY A 101 16.16 1.91 -4.05
C GLY A 101 16.91 2.83 -3.09
N VAL A 102 16.22 3.82 -2.53
CA VAL A 102 16.79 4.81 -1.60
C VAL A 102 16.18 4.62 -0.23
N ALA A 103 17.01 4.41 0.78
CA ALA A 103 16.59 4.39 2.18
C ALA A 103 16.50 5.82 2.72
N THR A 104 15.33 6.18 3.25
CA THR A 104 15.12 7.48 3.90
C THR A 104 14.37 7.30 5.21
N PRO A 105 14.52 8.24 6.17
CA PRO A 105 13.70 8.23 7.36
C PRO A 105 12.27 8.68 7.06
N CYS A 106 11.35 8.17 7.85
CA CYS A 106 9.93 8.49 7.81
C CYS A 106 9.41 8.64 9.25
N THR A 107 8.53 9.59 9.49
CA THR A 107 7.86 9.79 10.77
C THR A 107 6.41 9.29 10.65
N GLN A 108 6.05 8.32 11.47
CA GLN A 108 4.68 7.84 11.60
C GLN A 108 4.01 8.49 12.84
N PHE A 109 2.69 8.72 12.76
CA PHE A 109 1.99 9.54 13.75
C PHE A 109 1.28 8.75 14.86
N GLY A 110 1.39 7.41 14.86
CA GLY A 110 0.77 6.55 15.87
C GLY A 110 -0.75 6.42 15.74
N ILE A 111 -1.33 6.83 14.64
CA ILE A 111 -2.79 6.80 14.41
C ILE A 111 -3.25 5.65 13.51
N ASP A 112 -2.31 4.89 12.96
CA ASP A 112 -2.61 3.75 12.10
C ASP A 112 -2.13 2.46 12.77
N ARG A 113 -3.03 1.47 12.88
CA ARG A 113 -2.72 0.19 13.51
C ARG A 113 -1.59 -0.59 12.84
N ILE A 114 -1.33 -0.34 11.56
CA ILE A 114 -0.23 -1.03 10.87
C ILE A 114 1.15 -0.61 11.42
N PHE A 115 1.24 0.53 12.09
CA PHE A 115 2.46 0.99 12.76
C PHE A 115 2.50 0.67 14.26
N GLN A 116 1.56 -0.10 14.77
CA GLN A 116 1.50 -0.44 16.20
C GLN A 116 2.77 -1.14 16.67
N GLY A 117 3.32 -0.71 17.79
CA GLY A 117 4.53 -1.27 18.39
C GLY A 117 5.83 -0.81 17.73
N MET A 118 5.76 0.10 16.76
CA MET A 118 6.91 0.64 16.07
C MET A 118 7.35 1.98 16.62
N GLU A 119 8.62 2.29 16.45
CA GLU A 119 9.17 3.60 16.78
C GLU A 119 8.49 4.69 15.93
N LYS A 120 8.46 5.92 16.47
CA LYS A 120 7.89 7.07 15.76
C LYS A 120 8.65 7.37 14.46
N ARG A 121 9.96 7.20 14.47
CA ARG A 121 10.83 7.42 13.32
C ARG A 121 11.37 6.09 12.84
N ILE A 122 11.08 5.74 11.59
CA ILE A 122 11.45 4.47 10.96
C ILE A 122 12.21 4.71 9.66
N GLU A 123 13.00 3.74 9.25
CA GLU A 123 13.68 3.76 7.95
C GLU A 123 12.84 3.01 6.93
N ILE A 124 12.71 3.58 5.73
CA ILE A 124 11.89 3.05 4.65
C ILE A 124 12.63 3.04 3.32
N GLY A 125 12.35 2.02 2.50
CA GLY A 125 12.87 1.92 1.13
C GLY A 125 11.90 2.52 0.13
N ARG A 126 12.38 3.47 -0.69
CA ARG A 126 11.59 4.21 -1.67
C ARG A 126 11.98 3.84 -3.09
N TYR A 127 10.97 3.63 -3.94
CA TYR A 127 11.10 3.23 -5.34
C TYR A 127 9.98 3.89 -6.16
N HIS A 128 9.93 5.24 -6.15
CA HIS A 128 8.82 5.96 -6.79
C HIS A 128 9.25 7.34 -7.27
N SER A 129 8.50 7.89 -8.24
CA SER A 129 8.57 9.28 -8.66
C SER A 129 7.22 10.01 -8.51
N TRP A 130 6.13 9.28 -8.30
CA TRP A 130 4.82 9.83 -8.02
C TRP A 130 4.49 9.73 -6.54
N VAL A 131 3.75 10.72 -6.04
CA VAL A 131 3.26 10.77 -4.66
C VAL A 131 1.81 11.23 -4.63
N VAL A 132 1.09 10.88 -3.57
CA VAL A 132 -0.22 11.46 -3.29
C VAL A 132 -0.02 12.92 -2.88
N ASP A 133 -0.71 13.84 -3.57
CA ASP A 133 -0.60 15.27 -3.32
C ASP A 133 -1.30 15.64 -2.00
N ARG A 134 -0.66 16.51 -1.25
CA ARG A 134 -1.24 17.07 -0.01
C ARG A 134 -2.28 18.14 -0.27
N THR A 135 -2.24 18.78 -1.45
CA THR A 135 -3.19 19.82 -1.83
C THR A 135 -4.58 19.22 -2.06
N ASN A 136 -5.58 19.77 -1.41
CA ASN A 136 -6.96 19.27 -1.48
C ASN A 136 -7.08 17.79 -1.10
N PHE A 137 -6.30 17.37 -0.10
CA PHE A 137 -6.32 15.99 0.41
C PHE A 137 -7.73 15.65 0.91
N PRO A 138 -8.28 14.47 0.55
CA PRO A 138 -9.65 14.10 0.88
C PRO A 138 -9.90 14.03 2.39
N GLU A 139 -11.04 14.54 2.84
CA GLU A 139 -11.41 14.54 4.26
C GLU A 139 -11.64 13.13 4.81
N CYS A 140 -11.98 12.15 3.97
CA CYS A 140 -12.18 10.76 4.39
C CYS A 140 -10.88 9.99 4.64
N LEU A 141 -9.73 10.56 4.29
CA LEU A 141 -8.42 9.97 4.51
C LEU A 141 -7.63 10.75 5.57
N ASP A 142 -6.81 10.04 6.33
CA ASP A 142 -5.80 10.60 7.22
C ASP A 142 -4.40 10.34 6.65
N VAL A 143 -3.51 11.32 6.75
CA VAL A 143 -2.07 11.12 6.54
C VAL A 143 -1.50 10.48 7.79
N THR A 144 -0.87 9.32 7.66
CA THR A 144 -0.40 8.53 8.81
C THR A 144 1.11 8.52 8.96
N ALA A 145 1.84 8.87 7.90
CA ALA A 145 3.30 8.98 7.91
C ALA A 145 3.78 9.95 6.84
N VAL A 146 4.88 10.63 7.12
CA VAL A 146 5.54 11.57 6.18
C VAL A 146 7.05 11.37 6.18
N SER A 147 7.68 11.56 5.03
CA SER A 147 9.13 11.63 4.90
C SER A 147 9.66 13.00 5.29
N ASP A 148 10.98 13.12 5.48
CA ASP A 148 11.60 14.39 5.85
C ASP A 148 11.47 15.45 4.74
N ASP A 149 11.33 15.05 3.48
CA ASP A 149 11.06 15.93 2.35
C ASP A 149 9.57 16.35 2.25
N GLY A 150 8.72 15.92 3.20
CA GLY A 150 7.34 16.32 3.31
C GLY A 150 6.36 15.51 2.46
N CYS A 151 6.80 14.44 1.81
CA CYS A 151 5.93 13.57 1.03
C CYS A 151 5.08 12.67 1.93
N ILE A 152 3.86 12.42 1.53
CA ILE A 152 2.99 11.43 2.19
C ILE A 152 3.59 10.04 1.98
N MET A 153 3.90 9.37 3.09
CA MET A 153 4.43 8.00 3.10
C MET A 153 3.42 6.98 3.63
N GLY A 154 2.37 7.42 4.27
CA GLY A 154 1.28 6.58 4.74
C GLY A 154 -0.04 7.33 4.76
N LEU A 155 -1.10 6.60 4.47
CA LEU A 155 -2.49 7.09 4.59
C LEU A 155 -3.40 5.97 5.06
N LYS A 156 -4.55 6.33 5.61
CA LYS A 156 -5.62 5.40 5.93
C LYS A 156 -6.98 6.03 5.69
N HIS A 157 -7.99 5.20 5.45
CA HIS A 157 -9.38 5.65 5.45
C HIS A 157 -9.87 5.79 6.91
N LYS A 158 -10.66 6.83 7.18
CA LYS A 158 -11.17 7.11 8.53
C LYS A 158 -12.15 6.06 9.04
N ASN A 159 -12.97 5.50 8.14
CA ASN A 159 -14.07 4.60 8.49
C ASN A 159 -13.87 3.16 8.01
N TYR A 160 -13.09 2.94 6.95
CA TYR A 160 -12.84 1.62 6.40
C TYR A 160 -11.46 1.12 6.80
N ASP A 161 -11.31 -0.19 6.90
CA ASP A 161 -10.01 -0.83 7.18
C ASP A 161 -9.15 -0.86 5.91
N ILE A 162 -8.74 0.32 5.47
CA ILE A 162 -7.95 0.55 4.26
C ILE A 162 -6.74 1.39 4.62
N HIS A 163 -5.57 0.87 4.27
CA HIS A 163 -4.27 1.46 4.57
C HIS A 163 -3.43 1.57 3.32
N GLY A 164 -2.60 2.59 3.22
CA GLY A 164 -1.64 2.76 2.14
C GLY A 164 -0.28 3.18 2.65
N ILE A 165 0.76 2.59 2.08
CA ILE A 165 2.15 2.97 2.31
C ILE A 165 2.84 3.21 0.96
N GLN A 166 3.57 4.33 0.84
CA GLN A 166 4.28 4.69 -0.38
C GLN A 166 5.56 3.88 -0.56
N PHE A 167 6.14 3.41 0.52
CA PHE A 167 7.38 2.65 0.55
C PHE A 167 7.13 1.14 0.46
N HIS A 168 8.20 0.39 0.27
CA HIS A 168 8.16 -1.05 0.04
C HIS A 168 8.48 -1.84 1.31
N PRO A 169 7.49 -2.48 1.97
CA PRO A 169 7.72 -3.26 3.19
C PRO A 169 8.50 -4.55 2.92
N GLU A 170 8.49 -5.05 1.69
CA GLU A 170 9.22 -6.24 1.25
C GLU A 170 10.70 -5.99 0.98
N SER A 171 11.10 -4.72 0.89
CA SER A 171 12.48 -4.34 0.62
C SER A 171 13.37 -4.51 1.84
N VAL A 172 14.59 -4.95 1.63
CA VAL A 172 15.64 -4.97 2.67
C VAL A 172 15.95 -3.58 3.23
N LEU A 173 15.59 -2.52 2.50
CA LEU A 173 15.75 -1.13 2.92
C LEU A 173 14.68 -0.68 3.92
N THR A 174 13.66 -1.50 4.17
CA THR A 174 12.62 -1.26 5.18
C THR A 174 12.74 -2.33 6.28
N PRO A 175 13.57 -2.09 7.31
CA PRO A 175 13.84 -3.11 8.34
C PRO A 175 12.57 -3.58 9.08
N GLU A 176 11.62 -2.67 9.29
CA GLU A 176 10.36 -2.94 10.01
C GLU A 176 9.22 -3.37 9.09
N GLY A 177 9.51 -3.65 7.81
CA GLY A 177 8.47 -3.99 6.83
C GLY A 177 7.63 -5.20 7.20
N LYS A 178 8.25 -6.23 7.78
CA LYS A 178 7.54 -7.44 8.25
C LYS A 178 6.54 -7.11 9.36
N THR A 179 6.89 -6.22 10.27
CA THR A 179 6.00 -5.77 11.35
C THR A 179 4.77 -5.07 10.79
N ILE A 180 4.93 -4.23 9.78
CA ILE A 180 3.81 -3.53 9.13
C ILE A 180 2.84 -4.54 8.51
N VAL A 181 3.34 -5.50 7.76
CA VAL A 181 2.49 -6.52 7.11
C VAL A 181 1.83 -7.41 8.16
N LYS A 182 2.56 -7.81 9.20
CA LYS A 182 2.02 -8.56 10.33
C LYS A 182 0.87 -7.82 11.01
N ASN A 183 1.05 -6.53 11.29
CA ASN A 183 0.01 -5.68 11.90
C ASN A 183 -1.23 -5.55 11.00
N PHE A 184 -1.04 -5.42 9.69
CA PHE A 184 -2.15 -5.42 8.74
C PHE A 184 -2.92 -6.74 8.79
N LEU A 185 -2.22 -7.85 8.84
CA LEU A 185 -2.82 -9.19 8.91
C LEU A 185 -3.42 -9.47 10.30
N GLU A 186 -3.13 -8.68 11.31
CA GLU A 186 -3.60 -8.84 12.70
C GLU A 186 -3.12 -10.15 13.34
N LEU A 187 -1.83 -10.46 13.17
CA LEU A 187 -1.17 -11.66 13.70
C LEU A 187 -0.42 -11.40 15.00
#